data_da2038564a7a1c0f3f58dd57471a1dd9
#
_entry.id   da2038564a7a1c0f3f58dd57471a1dd9
#
_cell.length_a   1.000
_cell.length_b   1.000
_cell.length_c   1.000
_cell.angle_alpha   90.00
_cell.angle_beta   90.00
_cell.angle_gamma   90.00
#
_symmetry.space_group_name_H-M   'P 1'
#
loop_
_entity.id
_entity.type
_entity.pdbx_description
1 polymer ?
#
loop_
_entity_poly.entity_id
_entity_poly.type
_entity_poly.pdbx_seq_one_letter_code
_entity_poly.pdbx_strand_id
1 'polypeptide(L)'
;MELQIKVAQAVHMLNHDTQSCNRVAANQWLVQFQQTDAAWEVATAILTSDHRHQFISDYEVQFFAAQVLKRKIQNEGCYLQLGAKEALLNALLLAAKRYSSGPHQLLTQICLALSMLILHAVEDGKPIEKLFYSLHNLQSEDDGKIAVLEMLTVLPEVIEDQNADCRISSVQRYLLSHTSMVIEFLLQQSEKNIDSGTQVHDRNRKLLRCLLSWVRAGCFSEISPGSLPTHPILNFVFNSLQSSSFGLAIEILVELLSRHEGLPQVLLCRIGYIKDILLLPALNNGDETVISGLACLMSEIGHAAPSLIVKASPEAFMLTDALLSCVAFPSEDWEIADSTLQFWCSLMDYILGIGVDSQENRKDVEEMFFHVFSALLDALLLRSQLGDATFIDGGRVLELPDSLVQFRMNLVEALVDICQILSPSPFIQKIFVGGWMTTAHIPWKEVEAKIFALNAVAEEILSKAPYFDFSFILHLVTILSSKTPDELKGFMRIVYKSLADVVGSYSKLISASLSDARPLLHFLATGIVQSFCSSACACALRKLCEDCACTNVRAFMFGKS
;
A
#
# COMPACT_ATOMS: atom_id res chain seq x y z
N MET A 1 -46.14 20.57 -8.98
CA MET A 1 -46.67 19.48 -8.13
C MET A 1 -46.99 18.21 -8.95
N GLU A 2 -47.74 18.26 -10.03
CA GLU A 2 -48.10 17.08 -10.84
C GLU A 2 -46.85 16.33 -11.36
N LEU A 3 -45.83 17.06 -11.87
CA LEU A 3 -44.62 16.45 -12.40
C LEU A 3 -43.73 15.84 -11.28
N GLN A 4 -43.74 16.41 -10.08
CA GLN A 4 -43.05 15.84 -8.90
C GLN A 4 -43.65 14.49 -8.51
N ILE A 5 -44.98 14.39 -8.55
CA ILE A 5 -45.70 13.12 -8.29
C ILE A 5 -45.37 12.07 -9.35
N LYS A 6 -45.32 12.47 -10.64
CA LYS A 6 -44.93 11.55 -11.72
C LYS A 6 -43.48 11.06 -11.56
N VAL A 7 -42.55 11.91 -11.16
CA VAL A 7 -41.19 11.51 -10.84
C VAL A 7 -41.16 10.51 -9.69
N ALA A 8 -41.87 10.80 -8.60
CA ALA A 8 -41.95 9.91 -7.46
C ALA A 8 -42.52 8.54 -7.81
N GLN A 9 -43.59 8.50 -8.60
CA GLN A 9 -44.21 7.25 -9.09
C GLN A 9 -43.23 6.47 -9.98
N ALA A 10 -42.53 7.14 -10.89
CA ALA A 10 -41.56 6.49 -11.78
C ALA A 10 -40.35 5.92 -11.01
N VAL A 11 -39.84 6.63 -10.01
CA VAL A 11 -38.75 6.13 -9.13
C VAL A 11 -39.23 4.90 -8.34
N HIS A 12 -40.43 4.99 -7.74
CA HIS A 12 -41.00 3.85 -7.01
C HIS A 12 -41.20 2.63 -7.93
N MET A 13 -41.74 2.85 -9.15
CA MET A 13 -41.92 1.80 -10.13
C MET A 13 -40.61 1.17 -10.58
N LEU A 14 -39.55 1.98 -10.76
CA LEU A 14 -38.23 1.50 -11.12
C LEU A 14 -37.65 0.55 -10.05
N ASN A 15 -37.82 0.89 -8.78
CA ASN A 15 -37.17 0.18 -7.67
C ASN A 15 -38.01 -1.01 -7.15
N HIS A 16 -39.35 -0.94 -7.20
CA HIS A 16 -40.24 -1.87 -6.49
C HIS A 16 -41.20 -2.67 -7.38
N ASP A 17 -41.35 -2.31 -8.67
CA ASP A 17 -42.26 -3.07 -9.56
C ASP A 17 -41.68 -4.46 -9.87
N THR A 18 -42.51 -5.48 -9.75
CA THR A 18 -42.14 -6.86 -10.03
C THR A 18 -42.00 -7.15 -11.53
N GLN A 19 -42.66 -6.35 -12.39
CA GLN A 19 -42.64 -6.52 -13.85
C GLN A 19 -41.48 -5.77 -14.49
N SER A 20 -40.59 -6.50 -15.16
CA SER A 20 -39.41 -5.93 -15.82
C SER A 20 -39.76 -4.87 -16.88
N CYS A 21 -40.88 -5.05 -17.63
CA CYS A 21 -41.32 -4.09 -18.65
C CYS A 21 -41.66 -2.71 -18.04
N ASN A 22 -42.31 -2.68 -16.86
CA ASN A 22 -42.67 -1.45 -16.17
C ASN A 22 -41.41 -0.73 -15.66
N ARG A 23 -40.45 -1.48 -15.11
CA ARG A 23 -39.18 -0.92 -14.68
C ARG A 23 -38.38 -0.30 -15.84
N VAL A 24 -38.36 -0.98 -17.00
CA VAL A 24 -37.69 -0.46 -18.20
C VAL A 24 -38.40 0.83 -18.70
N ALA A 25 -39.73 0.84 -18.74
CA ALA A 25 -40.51 2.02 -19.16
C ALA A 25 -40.28 3.20 -18.19
N ALA A 26 -40.31 2.94 -16.88
CA ALA A 26 -40.03 3.96 -15.85
C ALA A 26 -38.59 4.53 -15.99
N ASN A 27 -37.60 3.66 -16.18
CA ASN A 27 -36.20 4.11 -16.39
C ASN A 27 -36.05 4.97 -17.66
N GLN A 28 -36.66 4.54 -18.78
CA GLN A 28 -36.63 5.32 -20.03
C GLN A 28 -37.23 6.71 -19.84
N TRP A 29 -38.38 6.78 -19.17
CA TRP A 29 -39.04 8.07 -18.88
C TRP A 29 -38.17 8.95 -17.96
N LEU A 30 -37.59 8.39 -16.89
CA LEU A 30 -36.71 9.13 -15.98
C LEU A 30 -35.46 9.65 -16.69
N VAL A 31 -34.85 8.88 -17.59
CA VAL A 31 -33.71 9.31 -18.42
C VAL A 31 -34.10 10.49 -19.34
N GLN A 32 -35.30 10.41 -19.98
CA GLN A 32 -35.78 11.53 -20.79
C GLN A 32 -36.11 12.76 -19.94
N PHE A 33 -36.72 12.58 -18.79
CA PHE A 33 -37.04 13.66 -17.86
C PHE A 33 -35.75 14.41 -17.42
N GLN A 34 -34.67 13.70 -17.11
CA GLN A 34 -33.40 14.32 -16.70
C GLN A 34 -32.83 15.30 -17.75
N GLN A 35 -33.16 15.11 -19.03
CA GLN A 35 -32.70 15.96 -20.13
C GLN A 35 -33.57 17.23 -20.32
N THR A 36 -34.72 17.32 -19.66
CA THR A 36 -35.64 18.47 -19.80
C THR A 36 -35.21 19.64 -18.91
N ASP A 37 -35.60 20.86 -19.31
CA ASP A 37 -35.40 22.06 -18.48
C ASP A 37 -36.20 22.02 -17.17
N ALA A 38 -37.38 21.37 -17.22
CA ALA A 38 -38.24 21.19 -16.05
C ALA A 38 -37.57 20.38 -14.94
N ALA A 39 -36.52 19.58 -15.25
CA ALA A 39 -35.80 18.80 -14.27
C ALA A 39 -35.07 19.66 -13.23
N TRP A 40 -34.61 20.88 -13.59
CA TRP A 40 -34.01 21.82 -12.65
C TRP A 40 -34.98 22.21 -11.54
N GLU A 41 -36.15 22.69 -11.92
CA GLU A 41 -37.16 23.16 -10.98
C GLU A 41 -37.74 22.02 -10.15
N VAL A 42 -38.10 20.90 -10.81
CA VAL A 42 -38.72 19.75 -10.13
C VAL A 42 -37.76 19.11 -9.11
N ALA A 43 -36.50 18.87 -9.47
CA ALA A 43 -35.54 18.28 -8.58
C ALA A 43 -35.21 19.21 -7.40
N THR A 44 -35.04 20.51 -7.65
CA THR A 44 -34.85 21.50 -6.59
C THR A 44 -36.04 21.55 -5.64
N ALA A 45 -37.27 21.54 -6.18
CA ALA A 45 -38.48 21.57 -5.37
C ALA A 45 -38.66 20.29 -4.53
N ILE A 46 -38.28 19.10 -5.03
CA ILE A 46 -38.29 17.84 -4.25
C ILE A 46 -37.37 17.94 -3.05
N LEU A 47 -36.19 18.55 -3.18
CA LEU A 47 -35.22 18.67 -2.09
C LEU A 47 -35.54 19.78 -1.07
N THR A 48 -36.19 20.86 -1.50
CA THR A 48 -36.36 22.07 -0.67
C THR A 48 -37.75 22.26 -0.08
N SER A 49 -38.81 21.71 -0.71
CA SER A 49 -40.19 21.94 -0.26
C SER A 49 -40.58 20.97 0.85
N ASP A 50 -41.39 21.47 1.79
CA ASP A 50 -42.04 20.64 2.81
C ASP A 50 -43.21 19.89 2.20
N HIS A 51 -42.95 18.71 1.68
CA HIS A 51 -43.94 17.89 1.07
C HIS A 51 -44.77 17.12 2.12
N ARG A 52 -46.08 17.37 2.15
CA ARG A 52 -47.04 16.55 2.94
C ARG A 52 -47.43 15.25 2.23
N HIS A 53 -46.99 15.04 1.00
CA HIS A 53 -47.25 13.82 0.25
C HIS A 53 -46.22 12.75 0.55
N GLN A 54 -46.68 11.61 1.05
CA GLN A 54 -45.86 10.49 1.50
C GLN A 54 -44.87 9.96 0.41
N PHE A 55 -45.30 9.95 -0.86
CA PHE A 55 -44.43 9.48 -1.97
C PHE A 55 -43.29 10.44 -2.33
N ILE A 56 -43.41 11.74 -2.10
CA ILE A 56 -42.38 12.72 -2.46
C ILE A 56 -41.34 12.83 -1.34
N SER A 57 -41.74 12.51 -0.11
CA SER A 57 -40.84 12.47 1.06
C SER A 57 -40.06 11.17 1.18
N ASP A 58 -40.18 10.26 0.20
CA ASP A 58 -39.39 9.03 0.17
C ASP A 58 -37.92 9.32 -0.14
N TYR A 59 -37.02 8.68 0.61
CA TYR A 59 -35.58 8.78 0.45
C TYR A 59 -35.12 8.52 -0.99
N GLU A 60 -35.66 7.50 -1.65
CA GLU A 60 -35.27 7.13 -3.02
C GLU A 60 -35.57 8.26 -4.02
N VAL A 61 -36.69 8.96 -3.85
CA VAL A 61 -37.10 10.09 -4.69
C VAL A 61 -36.19 11.30 -4.45
N GLN A 62 -35.85 11.57 -3.18
CA GLN A 62 -34.94 12.65 -2.81
C GLN A 62 -33.52 12.39 -3.32
N PHE A 63 -33.06 11.13 -3.20
CA PHE A 63 -31.76 10.71 -3.70
C PHE A 63 -31.69 10.84 -5.24
N PHE A 64 -32.73 10.40 -5.95
CA PHE A 64 -32.84 10.60 -7.39
C PHE A 64 -32.79 12.10 -7.77
N ALA A 65 -33.53 12.96 -7.06
CA ALA A 65 -33.54 14.40 -7.32
C ALA A 65 -32.13 15.01 -7.12
N ALA A 66 -31.40 14.62 -6.08
CA ALA A 66 -30.02 15.04 -5.85
C ALA A 66 -29.09 14.59 -6.99
N GLN A 67 -29.22 13.35 -7.46
CA GLN A 67 -28.46 12.83 -8.60
C GLN A 67 -28.77 13.59 -9.90
N VAL A 68 -30.05 13.93 -10.15
CA VAL A 68 -30.46 14.73 -11.30
C VAL A 68 -29.78 16.09 -11.26
N LEU A 69 -29.84 16.81 -10.13
CA LEU A 69 -29.18 18.12 -10.00
C LEU A 69 -27.68 18.01 -10.19
N LYS A 70 -27.02 17.05 -9.55
CA LYS A 70 -25.58 16.82 -9.75
C LYS A 70 -25.23 16.67 -11.22
N ARG A 71 -25.94 15.79 -11.94
CA ARG A 71 -25.69 15.51 -13.36
C ARG A 71 -25.97 16.72 -14.25
N LYS A 72 -27.05 17.45 -14.01
CA LYS A 72 -27.37 18.66 -14.75
C LYS A 72 -26.36 19.78 -14.50
N ILE A 73 -25.93 19.98 -13.25
CA ILE A 73 -24.89 20.95 -12.93
C ILE A 73 -23.59 20.57 -13.65
N GLN A 74 -23.21 19.30 -13.62
CA GLN A 74 -22.00 18.79 -14.29
C GLN A 74 -22.02 19.08 -15.80
N ASN A 75 -23.16 18.88 -16.47
CA ASN A 75 -23.26 18.99 -17.92
C ASN A 75 -23.62 20.40 -18.40
N GLU A 76 -24.45 21.12 -17.66
CA GLU A 76 -25.11 22.36 -18.11
C GLU A 76 -24.81 23.55 -17.16
N GLY A 77 -24.13 23.34 -16.04
CA GLY A 77 -23.88 24.36 -15.01
C GLY A 77 -23.13 25.59 -15.49
N CYS A 78 -22.25 25.44 -16.49
CA CYS A 78 -21.54 26.55 -17.11
C CYS A 78 -22.45 27.54 -17.85
N TYR A 79 -23.60 27.07 -18.36
CA TYR A 79 -24.56 27.91 -19.12
C TYR A 79 -25.58 28.62 -18.22
N LEU A 80 -25.63 28.34 -16.92
CA LEU A 80 -26.53 29.00 -16.00
C LEU A 80 -26.12 30.47 -15.78
N GLN A 81 -27.11 31.35 -15.78
CA GLN A 81 -26.92 32.76 -15.42
C GLN A 81 -26.55 32.92 -13.93
N LEU A 82 -25.83 33.96 -13.57
CA LEU A 82 -25.36 34.20 -12.20
C LEU A 82 -26.48 34.14 -11.16
N GLY A 83 -27.62 34.76 -11.38
CA GLY A 83 -28.77 34.74 -10.47
C GLY A 83 -29.35 33.32 -10.28
N ALA A 84 -29.34 32.50 -11.34
CA ALA A 84 -29.79 31.11 -11.25
C ALA A 84 -28.78 30.26 -10.46
N LYS A 85 -27.48 30.46 -10.65
CA LYS A 85 -26.42 29.80 -9.84
C LYS A 85 -26.55 30.15 -8.36
N GLU A 86 -26.78 31.44 -8.02
CA GLU A 86 -26.97 31.87 -6.63
C GLU A 86 -28.25 31.28 -5.99
N ALA A 87 -29.35 31.24 -6.73
CA ALA A 87 -30.61 30.64 -6.25
C ALA A 87 -30.43 29.13 -5.98
N LEU A 88 -29.73 28.44 -6.91
CA LEU A 88 -29.47 27.00 -6.78
C LEU A 88 -28.48 26.72 -5.63
N LEU A 89 -27.47 27.57 -5.43
CA LEU A 89 -26.55 27.49 -4.30
C LEU A 89 -27.31 27.55 -2.98
N ASN A 90 -28.19 28.54 -2.80
CA ASN A 90 -29.00 28.69 -1.60
C ASN A 90 -29.95 27.50 -1.39
N ALA A 91 -30.54 26.97 -2.47
CA ALA A 91 -31.41 25.81 -2.40
C ALA A 91 -30.67 24.54 -1.96
N LEU A 92 -29.47 24.30 -2.50
CA LEU A 92 -28.63 23.17 -2.13
C LEU A 92 -28.10 23.28 -0.69
N LEU A 93 -27.73 24.48 -0.22
CA LEU A 93 -27.36 24.71 1.18
C LEU A 93 -28.53 24.43 2.13
N LEU A 94 -29.73 24.87 1.80
CA LEU A 94 -30.93 24.59 2.58
C LEU A 94 -31.23 23.06 2.61
N ALA A 95 -31.07 22.39 1.47
CA ALA A 95 -31.23 20.93 1.40
C ALA A 95 -30.17 20.22 2.23
N ALA A 96 -28.89 20.62 2.17
CA ALA A 96 -27.81 20.02 2.96
C ALA A 96 -28.08 20.15 4.46
N LYS A 97 -28.55 21.30 4.93
CA LYS A 97 -28.97 21.52 6.34
C LYS A 97 -30.14 20.60 6.71
N ARG A 98 -31.17 20.52 5.86
CA ARG A 98 -32.39 19.73 6.11
C ARG A 98 -32.09 18.23 6.22
N TYR A 99 -31.17 17.70 5.40
CA TYR A 99 -30.83 16.27 5.37
C TYR A 99 -29.57 15.94 6.16
N SER A 100 -29.07 16.84 7.00
CA SER A 100 -27.87 16.64 7.82
C SER A 100 -27.97 15.45 8.78
N SER A 101 -29.14 15.23 9.36
CA SER A 101 -29.47 14.07 10.22
C SER A 101 -30.14 12.91 9.46
N GLY A 102 -30.26 13.02 8.13
CA GLY A 102 -30.82 12.00 7.24
C GLY A 102 -29.81 10.94 6.79
N PRO A 103 -30.19 10.13 5.79
CA PRO A 103 -29.29 9.14 5.21
C PRO A 103 -28.04 9.80 4.62
N HIS A 104 -26.87 9.30 5.03
CA HIS A 104 -25.55 9.86 4.63
C HIS A 104 -25.39 9.97 3.09
N GLN A 105 -25.83 8.96 2.34
CA GLN A 105 -25.72 8.95 0.87
C GLN A 105 -26.48 10.13 0.21
N LEU A 106 -27.63 10.53 0.75
CA LEU A 106 -28.37 11.67 0.25
C LEU A 106 -27.61 12.97 0.48
N LEU A 107 -27.10 13.17 1.70
CA LEU A 107 -26.30 14.35 2.04
C LEU A 107 -25.06 14.45 1.15
N THR A 108 -24.35 13.34 0.95
CA THR A 108 -23.18 13.27 0.04
C THR A 108 -23.55 13.66 -1.40
N GLN A 109 -24.68 13.19 -1.96
CA GLN A 109 -25.10 13.59 -3.31
C GLN A 109 -25.43 15.09 -3.41
N ILE A 110 -26.05 15.66 -2.38
CA ILE A 110 -26.33 17.09 -2.30
C ILE A 110 -25.02 17.89 -2.25
N CYS A 111 -24.06 17.45 -1.43
CA CYS A 111 -22.74 18.07 -1.30
C CYS A 111 -21.92 17.96 -2.59
N LEU A 112 -22.00 16.85 -3.32
CA LEU A 112 -21.41 16.68 -4.65
C LEU A 112 -22.01 17.67 -5.67
N ALA A 113 -23.33 17.82 -5.69
CA ALA A 113 -24.00 18.79 -6.57
C ALA A 113 -23.56 20.22 -6.25
N LEU A 114 -23.43 20.55 -4.96
CA LEU A 114 -22.97 21.84 -4.49
C LEU A 114 -21.52 22.11 -4.91
N SER A 115 -20.62 21.16 -4.70
CA SER A 115 -19.21 21.29 -5.09
C SER A 115 -19.05 21.50 -6.60
N MET A 116 -19.80 20.79 -7.44
CA MET A 116 -19.82 21.00 -8.88
C MET A 116 -20.34 22.40 -9.26
N LEU A 117 -21.37 22.90 -8.56
CA LEU A 117 -21.89 24.25 -8.80
C LEU A 117 -20.83 25.32 -8.47
N ILE A 118 -20.09 25.14 -7.40
CA ILE A 118 -18.99 26.05 -7.00
C ILE A 118 -17.91 26.10 -8.08
N LEU A 119 -17.52 24.94 -8.65
CA LEU A 119 -16.55 24.87 -9.73
C LEU A 119 -16.99 25.68 -10.97
N HIS A 120 -18.28 25.61 -11.33
CA HIS A 120 -18.83 26.37 -12.45
C HIS A 120 -19.07 27.88 -12.14
N ALA A 121 -19.02 28.27 -10.87
CA ALA A 121 -19.23 29.66 -10.45
C ALA A 121 -17.93 30.43 -10.18
N VAL A 122 -16.76 29.80 -10.34
CA VAL A 122 -15.45 30.44 -10.04
C VAL A 122 -15.21 31.69 -10.89
N GLU A 123 -15.68 31.72 -12.14
CA GLU A 123 -15.50 32.85 -13.05
C GLU A 123 -16.41 34.04 -12.72
N ASP A 124 -17.52 33.82 -12.02
CA ASP A 124 -18.58 34.82 -11.81
C ASP A 124 -18.43 35.61 -10.49
N GLY A 125 -17.35 35.44 -9.75
CA GLY A 125 -17.14 36.14 -8.49
C GLY A 125 -16.37 35.30 -7.47
N LYS A 126 -16.64 35.47 -6.18
CA LYS A 126 -15.98 34.77 -5.08
C LYS A 126 -16.91 33.67 -4.47
N PRO A 127 -17.25 32.63 -5.22
CA PRO A 127 -18.24 31.65 -4.79
C PRO A 127 -17.78 30.87 -3.55
N ILE A 128 -16.47 30.64 -3.41
CA ILE A 128 -15.90 29.94 -2.27
C ILE A 128 -15.98 30.81 -1.00
N GLU A 129 -15.71 32.12 -1.10
CA GLU A 129 -15.91 33.02 0.04
C GLU A 129 -17.38 33.05 0.48
N LYS A 130 -18.32 33.09 -0.48
CA LYS A 130 -19.76 32.98 -0.18
C LYS A 130 -20.11 31.66 0.44
N LEU A 131 -19.53 30.56 -0.04
CA LEU A 131 -19.70 29.22 0.54
C LEU A 131 -19.23 29.22 2.00
N PHE A 132 -18.01 29.65 2.27
CA PHE A 132 -17.46 29.66 3.62
C PHE A 132 -18.24 30.59 4.56
N TYR A 133 -18.71 31.72 4.08
CA TYR A 133 -19.60 32.58 4.84
C TYR A 133 -20.93 31.87 5.18
N SER A 134 -21.53 31.19 4.22
CA SER A 134 -22.77 30.42 4.43
C SER A 134 -22.54 29.23 5.35
N LEU A 135 -21.40 28.55 5.23
CA LEU A 135 -20.99 27.47 6.12
C LEU A 135 -20.79 27.97 7.56
N HIS A 136 -20.18 29.15 7.73
CA HIS A 136 -20.01 29.75 9.05
C HIS A 136 -21.36 29.99 9.74
N ASN A 137 -22.35 30.46 9.01
CA ASN A 137 -23.71 30.65 9.52
C ASN A 137 -24.40 29.33 9.87
N LEU A 138 -24.13 28.24 9.13
CA LEU A 138 -24.63 26.90 9.43
C LEU A 138 -23.95 26.27 10.66
N GLN A 139 -22.72 26.62 10.98
CA GLN A 139 -21.97 26.10 12.13
C GLN A 139 -22.62 26.44 13.48
N SER A 140 -23.43 27.49 13.55
CA SER A 140 -24.10 27.90 14.80
C SER A 140 -25.12 26.89 15.31
N GLU A 141 -25.61 25.99 14.44
CA GLU A 141 -26.57 24.94 14.76
C GLU A 141 -25.90 23.56 14.70
N ASP A 142 -26.25 22.63 15.59
CA ASP A 142 -25.61 21.31 15.64
C ASP A 142 -25.87 20.48 14.38
N ASP A 143 -27.07 20.53 13.82
CA ASP A 143 -27.40 19.89 12.55
C ASP A 143 -26.61 20.47 11.36
N GLY A 144 -26.37 21.78 11.38
CA GLY A 144 -25.55 22.44 10.36
C GLY A 144 -24.11 21.98 10.35
N LYS A 145 -23.53 21.60 11.49
CA LYS A 145 -22.13 21.14 11.58
C LYS A 145 -21.87 19.85 10.81
N ILE A 146 -22.85 18.93 10.78
CA ILE A 146 -22.76 17.68 10.01
C ILE A 146 -22.73 17.99 8.51
N ALA A 147 -23.62 18.89 8.05
CA ALA A 147 -23.64 19.32 6.66
C ALA A 147 -22.34 20.04 6.27
N VAL A 148 -21.81 20.91 7.13
CA VAL A 148 -20.52 21.59 6.91
C VAL A 148 -19.39 20.57 6.77
N LEU A 149 -19.32 19.60 7.68
CA LEU A 149 -18.27 18.57 7.66
C LEU A 149 -18.31 17.75 6.38
N GLU A 150 -19.50 17.31 5.94
CA GLU A 150 -19.65 16.55 4.69
C GLU A 150 -19.28 17.40 3.46
N MET A 151 -19.68 18.66 3.43
CA MET A 151 -19.31 19.58 2.34
C MET A 151 -17.79 19.80 2.26
N LEU A 152 -17.15 20.04 3.41
CA LEU A 152 -15.69 20.19 3.48
C LEU A 152 -14.96 18.90 3.09
N THR A 153 -15.56 17.74 3.32
CA THR A 153 -15.01 16.45 2.89
C THR A 153 -15.05 16.30 1.38
N VAL A 154 -16.20 16.55 0.79
CA VAL A 154 -16.47 16.28 -0.64
C VAL A 154 -15.83 17.32 -1.57
N LEU A 155 -15.71 18.57 -1.13
CA LEU A 155 -15.23 19.66 -1.98
C LEU A 155 -13.82 19.43 -2.56
N PRO A 156 -12.80 19.06 -1.77
CA PRO A 156 -11.49 18.72 -2.31
C PRO A 156 -11.50 17.48 -3.22
N GLU A 157 -12.27 16.44 -2.88
CA GLU A 157 -12.37 15.21 -3.67
C GLU A 157 -12.86 15.49 -5.10
N VAL A 158 -13.87 16.35 -5.24
CA VAL A 158 -14.41 16.75 -6.56
C VAL A 158 -13.40 17.55 -7.38
N ILE A 159 -12.56 18.34 -6.73
CA ILE A 159 -11.53 19.14 -7.40
C ILE A 159 -10.40 18.24 -7.91
N GLU A 160 -10.01 17.23 -7.15
CA GLU A 160 -8.95 16.29 -7.52
C GLU A 160 -9.35 15.42 -8.71
N ASP A 161 -10.61 14.97 -8.78
CA ASP A 161 -11.12 14.14 -9.87
C ASP A 161 -11.14 14.84 -11.25
N GLN A 162 -11.07 16.17 -11.31
CA GLN A 162 -11.19 16.94 -12.54
C GLN A 162 -9.86 17.46 -13.15
N ASN A 163 -8.77 16.82 -12.88
CA ASN A 163 -7.35 17.16 -13.14
C ASN A 163 -6.91 17.78 -14.49
N ALA A 164 -7.79 18.29 -15.36
CA ALA A 164 -7.42 18.72 -16.70
C ALA A 164 -7.67 20.20 -17.03
N ASP A 165 -8.25 21.02 -16.16
CA ASP A 165 -8.67 22.40 -16.50
C ASP A 165 -7.90 23.48 -15.73
N CYS A 166 -7.43 24.54 -16.42
CA CYS A 166 -6.74 25.69 -15.79
C CYS A 166 -7.60 26.45 -14.74
N ARG A 167 -8.91 26.23 -14.71
CA ARG A 167 -9.85 26.72 -13.69
C ARG A 167 -9.57 26.10 -12.32
N ILE A 168 -9.14 24.86 -12.29
CA ILE A 168 -8.86 24.07 -11.08
C ILE A 168 -7.76 24.73 -10.25
N SER A 169 -6.71 25.24 -10.88
CA SER A 169 -5.61 25.93 -10.19
C SER A 169 -6.08 27.16 -9.39
N SER A 170 -7.12 27.84 -9.87
CA SER A 170 -7.70 28.97 -9.15
C SER A 170 -8.52 28.51 -7.94
N VAL A 171 -9.31 27.44 -8.09
CA VAL A 171 -10.10 26.87 -6.98
C VAL A 171 -9.19 26.25 -5.94
N GLN A 172 -8.17 25.51 -6.34
CA GLN A 172 -7.19 24.92 -5.42
C GLN A 172 -6.47 26.01 -4.59
N ARG A 173 -6.07 27.11 -5.22
CA ARG A 173 -5.47 28.25 -4.50
C ARG A 173 -6.44 28.87 -3.48
N TYR A 174 -7.72 28.93 -3.81
CA TYR A 174 -8.75 29.39 -2.89
C TYR A 174 -8.95 28.44 -1.71
N LEU A 175 -8.93 27.11 -1.95
CA LEU A 175 -8.96 26.12 -0.85
C LEU A 175 -7.76 26.31 0.08
N LEU A 176 -6.56 26.43 -0.48
CA LEU A 176 -5.33 26.66 0.28
C LEU A 176 -5.46 27.87 1.21
N SER A 177 -6.03 29.00 0.73
CA SER A 177 -6.22 30.20 1.54
C SER A 177 -7.18 30.01 2.73
N HIS A 178 -7.98 28.95 2.75
CA HIS A 178 -8.95 28.66 3.82
C HIS A 178 -8.56 27.48 4.71
N THR A 179 -7.38 26.87 4.49
CA THR A 179 -6.88 25.72 5.24
C THR A 179 -6.90 25.95 6.75
N SER A 180 -6.43 27.10 7.22
CA SER A 180 -6.39 27.44 8.65
C SER A 180 -7.78 27.41 9.31
N MET A 181 -8.80 27.93 8.59
CA MET A 181 -10.19 27.95 9.08
C MET A 181 -10.75 26.51 9.18
N VAL A 182 -10.46 25.66 8.20
CA VAL A 182 -10.90 24.27 8.22
C VAL A 182 -10.22 23.48 9.34
N ILE A 183 -8.93 23.68 9.53
CA ILE A 183 -8.18 23.05 10.64
C ILE A 183 -8.77 23.48 11.98
N GLU A 184 -9.02 24.77 12.18
CA GLU A 184 -9.64 25.29 13.41
C GLU A 184 -11.01 24.65 13.64
N PHE A 185 -11.84 24.58 12.60
CA PHE A 185 -13.15 23.91 12.67
C PHE A 185 -13.01 22.43 13.09
N LEU A 186 -12.10 21.68 12.45
CA LEU A 186 -11.88 20.26 12.77
C LEU A 186 -11.41 20.07 14.23
N LEU A 187 -10.49 20.91 14.69
CA LEU A 187 -10.00 20.87 16.07
C LEU A 187 -11.11 21.19 17.08
N GLN A 188 -11.89 22.25 16.86
CA GLN A 188 -13.04 22.60 17.71
C GLN A 188 -14.07 21.46 17.78
N GLN A 189 -14.27 20.72 16.67
CA GLN A 189 -15.16 19.56 16.69
C GLN A 189 -14.54 18.35 17.39
N SER A 190 -13.21 18.18 17.36
CA SER A 190 -12.53 17.06 18.03
C SER A 190 -12.52 17.20 19.57
N GLU A 191 -12.48 18.42 20.08
CA GLU A 191 -12.41 18.72 21.53
C GLU A 191 -13.73 18.62 22.25
N LYS A 192 -14.87 18.54 21.54
CA LYS A 192 -16.19 18.45 22.17
C LYS A 192 -16.40 17.11 22.87
N ASN A 193 -16.54 17.14 24.18
CA ASN A 193 -16.93 15.99 24.97
C ASN A 193 -18.39 15.62 24.69
N ILE A 194 -18.60 14.42 24.15
CA ILE A 194 -19.92 13.80 23.97
C ILE A 194 -19.97 12.60 24.91
N ASP A 195 -21.01 12.53 25.74
CA ASP A 195 -21.15 11.52 26.79
C ASP A 195 -21.35 10.07 26.31
N SER A 196 -21.50 9.82 25.01
CA SER A 196 -21.73 8.47 24.47
C SER A 196 -20.59 8.00 23.56
N GLY A 197 -19.91 6.92 23.94
CA GLY A 197 -18.72 6.41 23.25
C GLY A 197 -18.90 6.11 21.76
N THR A 198 -20.02 5.56 21.33
CA THR A 198 -20.30 5.22 19.92
C THR A 198 -20.42 6.46 19.02
N GLN A 199 -21.06 7.53 19.51
CA GLN A 199 -21.18 8.78 18.74
C GLN A 199 -19.84 9.51 18.60
N VAL A 200 -18.94 9.37 19.57
CA VAL A 200 -17.58 9.94 19.50
C VAL A 200 -16.78 9.26 18.39
N HIS A 201 -16.87 7.94 18.26
CA HIS A 201 -16.14 7.19 17.22
C HIS A 201 -16.60 7.55 15.81
N ASP A 202 -17.91 7.61 15.56
CA ASP A 202 -18.44 7.99 14.26
C ASP A 202 -18.06 9.43 13.87
N ARG A 203 -18.13 10.35 14.83
CA ARG A 203 -17.70 11.74 14.63
C ARG A 203 -16.22 11.82 14.29
N ASN A 204 -15.34 11.18 15.08
CA ASN A 204 -13.91 11.23 14.83
C ASN A 204 -13.55 10.62 13.47
N ARG A 205 -14.22 9.56 13.07
CA ARG A 205 -14.07 8.97 11.74
C ARG A 205 -14.42 9.97 10.62
N LYS A 206 -15.51 10.73 10.76
CA LYS A 206 -15.90 11.76 9.79
C LYS A 206 -14.90 12.93 9.76
N LEU A 207 -14.38 13.34 10.93
CA LEU A 207 -13.35 14.37 11.02
C LEU A 207 -12.04 13.95 10.33
N LEU A 208 -11.60 12.72 10.57
CA LEU A 208 -10.41 12.16 9.91
C LEU A 208 -10.60 12.03 8.39
N ARG A 209 -11.79 11.62 7.94
CA ARG A 209 -12.09 11.56 6.51
C ARG A 209 -12.01 12.94 5.85
N CYS A 210 -12.57 13.97 6.49
CA CYS A 210 -12.44 15.34 6.02
C CYS A 210 -10.97 15.79 5.99
N LEU A 211 -10.21 15.50 7.05
CA LEU A 211 -8.79 15.82 7.11
C LEU A 211 -8.00 15.15 5.97
N LEU A 212 -8.26 13.86 5.71
CA LEU A 212 -7.62 13.12 4.62
C LEU A 212 -7.87 13.75 3.26
N SER A 213 -9.11 14.13 2.98
CA SER A 213 -9.48 14.82 1.73
C SER A 213 -8.69 16.14 1.54
N TRP A 214 -8.53 16.95 2.60
CA TRP A 214 -7.75 18.19 2.55
C TRP A 214 -6.25 17.94 2.44
N VAL A 215 -5.72 16.89 3.08
CA VAL A 215 -4.31 16.48 2.95
C VAL A 215 -4.02 16.08 1.51
N ARG A 216 -4.86 15.25 0.88
CA ARG A 216 -4.72 14.83 -0.51
C ARG A 216 -4.76 15.99 -1.48
N ALA A 217 -5.62 16.95 -1.27
CA ALA A 217 -5.66 18.19 -2.06
C ALA A 217 -4.42 19.10 -1.87
N GLY A 218 -3.45 18.72 -1.03
CA GLY A 218 -2.22 19.48 -0.80
C GLY A 218 -2.39 20.70 0.11
N CYS A 219 -3.53 20.83 0.79
CA CYS A 219 -3.85 22.01 1.59
C CYS A 219 -3.00 22.20 2.84
N PHE A 220 -2.22 21.18 3.23
CA PHE A 220 -1.32 21.23 4.39
C PHE A 220 0.11 21.67 4.08
N SER A 221 0.46 21.87 2.82
CA SER A 221 1.80 22.31 2.38
C SER A 221 2.21 23.67 2.94
N GLU A 222 1.26 24.52 3.36
CA GLU A 222 1.52 25.82 3.94
C GLU A 222 1.87 25.77 5.45
N ILE A 223 1.66 24.65 6.14
CA ILE A 223 2.07 24.50 7.53
C ILE A 223 3.60 24.45 7.56
N SER A 224 4.20 25.40 8.28
CA SER A 224 5.65 25.47 8.40
C SER A 224 6.20 24.19 9.01
N PRO A 225 7.27 23.59 8.45
CA PRO A 225 7.89 22.37 9.00
C PRO A 225 8.25 22.48 10.50
N GLY A 226 8.60 23.68 10.96
CA GLY A 226 8.94 23.91 12.37
C GLY A 226 7.75 23.90 13.33
N SER A 227 6.52 24.16 12.85
CA SER A 227 5.30 24.13 13.68
C SER A 227 4.61 22.77 13.66
N LEU A 228 4.90 21.92 12.68
CA LEU A 228 4.28 20.62 12.50
C LEU A 228 4.44 19.68 13.72
N PRO A 229 5.61 19.58 14.38
CA PRO A 229 5.80 18.68 15.54
C PRO A 229 4.84 18.91 16.70
N THR A 230 4.44 20.18 16.92
CA THR A 230 3.57 20.60 18.01
C THR A 230 2.14 20.88 17.55
N HIS A 231 1.87 20.70 16.26
CA HIS A 231 0.56 21.03 15.71
C HIS A 231 -0.54 20.15 16.29
N PRO A 232 -1.64 20.72 16.84
CA PRO A 232 -2.70 19.95 17.51
C PRO A 232 -3.34 18.89 16.60
N ILE A 233 -3.43 19.14 15.27
CA ILE A 233 -3.99 18.20 14.32
C ILE A 233 -3.18 16.91 14.24
N LEU A 234 -1.84 16.99 14.32
CA LEU A 234 -0.97 15.81 14.32
C LEU A 234 -1.21 14.98 15.59
N ASN A 235 -1.39 15.63 16.74
CA ASN A 235 -1.71 14.94 17.98
C ASN A 235 -3.10 14.27 17.91
N PHE A 236 -4.09 14.92 17.28
CA PHE A 236 -5.41 14.34 17.04
C PHE A 236 -5.31 13.06 16.18
N VAL A 237 -4.54 13.07 15.09
CA VAL A 237 -4.31 11.90 14.24
C VAL A 237 -3.60 10.79 15.01
N PHE A 238 -2.55 11.13 15.78
CA PHE A 238 -1.83 10.15 16.62
C PHE A 238 -2.72 9.49 17.67
N ASN A 239 -3.55 10.25 18.36
CA ASN A 239 -4.49 9.71 19.33
C ASN A 239 -5.51 8.78 18.67
N SER A 240 -5.83 9.00 17.40
CA SER A 240 -6.75 8.18 16.61
C SER A 240 -6.17 6.80 16.24
N LEU A 241 -4.84 6.61 16.35
CA LEU A 241 -4.20 5.30 16.16
C LEU A 241 -4.61 4.24 17.20
N GLN A 242 -5.15 4.67 18.36
CA GLN A 242 -5.67 3.75 19.38
C GLN A 242 -7.19 3.51 19.24
N SER A 243 -7.83 4.02 18.22
CA SER A 243 -9.29 3.97 18.04
C SER A 243 -9.71 3.08 16.87
N SER A 244 -11.02 2.89 16.73
CA SER A 244 -11.63 2.23 15.56
C SER A 244 -11.35 2.93 14.21
N SER A 245 -10.75 4.11 14.24
CA SER A 245 -10.36 4.89 13.07
C SER A 245 -8.87 4.72 12.70
N PHE A 246 -8.22 3.68 13.22
CA PHE A 246 -6.79 3.38 13.01
C PHE A 246 -6.39 3.48 11.54
N GLY A 247 -7.09 2.80 10.63
CA GLY A 247 -6.74 2.78 9.20
C GLY A 247 -6.73 4.17 8.57
N LEU A 248 -7.71 5.04 8.89
CA LEU A 248 -7.72 6.42 8.41
C LEU A 248 -6.56 7.25 8.98
N ALA A 249 -6.21 7.02 10.25
CA ALA A 249 -5.08 7.72 10.85
C ALA A 249 -3.74 7.33 10.20
N ILE A 250 -3.53 6.05 9.89
CA ILE A 250 -2.38 5.57 9.11
C ILE A 250 -2.34 6.24 7.74
N GLU A 251 -3.46 6.22 7.01
CA GLU A 251 -3.54 6.80 5.66
C GLU A 251 -3.22 8.30 5.66
N ILE A 252 -3.71 9.06 6.64
CA ILE A 252 -3.37 10.48 6.81
C ILE A 252 -1.87 10.68 7.06
N LEU A 253 -1.26 9.87 7.94
CA LEU A 253 0.16 10.00 8.25
C LEU A 253 1.04 9.66 7.06
N VAL A 254 0.70 8.63 6.29
CA VAL A 254 1.39 8.25 5.05
C VAL A 254 1.28 9.36 3.99
N GLU A 255 0.07 9.89 3.77
CA GLU A 255 -0.11 11.02 2.85
C GLU A 255 0.65 12.28 3.28
N LEU A 256 0.70 12.57 4.57
CA LEU A 256 1.48 13.69 5.10
C LEU A 256 3.00 13.47 4.92
N LEU A 257 3.49 12.23 5.08
CA LEU A 257 4.91 11.90 4.87
C LEU A 257 5.38 12.22 3.45
N SER A 258 4.56 11.92 2.45
CA SER A 258 4.88 12.20 1.05
C SER A 258 4.92 13.70 0.70
N ARG A 259 4.37 14.57 1.56
CA ARG A 259 4.16 16.00 1.29
C ARG A 259 4.95 16.95 2.18
N HIS A 260 5.49 16.46 3.30
CA HIS A 260 6.20 17.27 4.30
C HIS A 260 7.57 16.72 4.63
N GLU A 261 8.63 17.35 4.15
CA GLU A 261 10.03 16.95 4.37
C GLU A 261 10.43 16.85 5.86
N GLY A 262 9.81 17.62 6.74
CA GLY A 262 10.13 17.59 8.18
C GLY A 262 9.40 16.49 8.96
N LEU A 263 8.36 15.87 8.39
CA LEU A 263 7.53 14.90 9.11
C LEU A 263 8.25 13.59 9.43
N PRO A 264 9.11 13.01 8.56
CA PRO A 264 9.85 11.80 8.90
C PRO A 264 10.64 11.92 10.21
N GLN A 265 11.31 13.05 10.44
CA GLN A 265 12.02 13.30 11.70
C GLN A 265 11.09 13.34 12.90
N VAL A 266 9.91 13.96 12.76
CA VAL A 266 8.92 14.06 13.84
C VAL A 266 8.36 12.68 14.21
N LEU A 267 8.05 11.86 13.20
CA LEU A 267 7.54 10.51 13.41
C LEU A 267 8.62 9.59 13.97
N LEU A 268 9.86 9.73 13.51
CA LEU A 268 10.99 8.99 14.04
C LEU A 268 11.20 9.26 15.55
N CYS A 269 11.06 10.51 15.99
CA CYS A 269 11.09 10.84 17.42
C CYS A 269 9.97 10.19 18.24
N ARG A 270 8.87 9.75 17.59
CA ARG A 270 7.72 9.08 18.23
C ARG A 270 7.74 7.56 18.05
N ILE A 271 8.81 7.01 17.48
CA ILE A 271 8.89 5.58 17.16
C ILE A 271 8.78 4.67 18.38
N GLY A 272 9.31 5.11 19.54
CA GLY A 272 9.17 4.38 20.79
C GLY A 272 7.70 4.16 21.19
N TYR A 273 6.87 5.19 21.04
CA TYR A 273 5.42 5.07 21.28
C TYR A 273 4.77 4.10 20.29
N ILE A 274 5.09 4.21 18.99
CA ILE A 274 4.55 3.32 17.95
C ILE A 274 4.93 1.87 18.25
N LYS A 275 6.19 1.61 18.60
CA LYS A 275 6.70 0.28 18.91
C LYS A 275 6.07 -0.29 20.18
N ASP A 276 6.18 0.44 21.32
CA ASP A 276 5.88 -0.14 22.63
C ASP A 276 4.38 -0.17 22.93
N ILE A 277 3.62 0.83 22.46
CA ILE A 277 2.20 1.00 22.80
C ILE A 277 1.28 0.41 21.72
N LEU A 278 1.69 0.41 20.46
CA LEU A 278 0.84 -0.06 19.36
C LEU A 278 1.32 -1.40 18.79
N LEU A 279 2.60 -1.51 18.38
CA LEU A 279 3.09 -2.68 17.66
C LEU A 279 3.26 -3.90 18.56
N LEU A 280 3.92 -3.78 19.71
CA LEU A 280 4.16 -4.93 20.59
C LEU A 280 2.86 -5.60 21.07
N PRO A 281 1.81 -4.87 21.50
CA PRO A 281 0.52 -5.49 21.80
C PRO A 281 -0.12 -6.16 20.58
N ALA A 282 -0.03 -5.56 19.39
CA ALA A 282 -0.58 -6.13 18.17
C ALA A 282 0.13 -7.44 17.77
N LEU A 283 1.47 -7.49 17.87
CA LEU A 283 2.26 -8.70 17.63
C LEU A 283 1.88 -9.82 18.60
N ASN A 284 1.70 -9.49 19.88
CA ASN A 284 1.34 -10.47 20.92
C ASN A 284 -0.09 -11.00 20.74
N ASN A 285 -1.00 -10.18 20.24
CA ASN A 285 -2.41 -10.54 20.02
C ASN A 285 -2.66 -11.15 18.62
N GLY A 286 -1.69 -11.08 17.70
CA GLY A 286 -1.85 -11.51 16.32
C GLY A 286 -2.80 -10.60 15.50
N ASP A 287 -2.85 -9.29 15.79
CA ASP A 287 -3.68 -8.34 15.06
C ASP A 287 -3.00 -7.91 13.76
N GLU A 288 -3.17 -8.73 12.71
CA GLU A 288 -2.54 -8.51 11.40
C GLU A 288 -2.90 -7.16 10.78
N THR A 289 -4.12 -6.66 11.00
CA THR A 289 -4.56 -5.36 10.46
C THR A 289 -3.74 -4.22 11.04
N VAL A 290 -3.52 -4.22 12.36
CA VAL A 290 -2.73 -3.21 13.04
C VAL A 290 -1.25 -3.36 12.67
N ILE A 291 -0.72 -4.60 12.64
CA ILE A 291 0.68 -4.85 12.27
C ILE A 291 0.95 -4.36 10.85
N SER A 292 0.10 -4.70 9.87
CA SER A 292 0.23 -4.28 8.47
C SER A 292 0.20 -2.75 8.33
N GLY A 293 -0.76 -2.07 8.97
CA GLY A 293 -0.84 -0.62 8.93
C GLY A 293 0.39 0.07 9.55
N LEU A 294 0.89 -0.44 10.68
CA LEU A 294 2.10 0.10 11.32
C LEU A 294 3.37 -0.22 10.50
N ALA A 295 3.46 -1.39 9.90
CA ALA A 295 4.56 -1.75 9.00
C ALA A 295 4.62 -0.81 7.80
N CYS A 296 3.46 -0.51 7.18
CA CYS A 296 3.35 0.46 6.10
C CYS A 296 3.82 1.86 6.55
N LEU A 297 3.31 2.39 7.67
CA LEU A 297 3.70 3.69 8.19
C LEU A 297 5.21 3.78 8.48
N MET A 298 5.76 2.78 9.16
CA MET A 298 7.18 2.72 9.51
C MET A 298 8.07 2.59 8.26
N SER A 299 7.62 1.84 7.27
CA SER A 299 8.30 1.69 5.97
C SER A 299 8.37 3.05 5.25
N GLU A 300 7.27 3.79 5.21
CA GLU A 300 7.20 5.11 4.58
C GLU A 300 8.07 6.16 5.30
N ILE A 301 8.20 6.10 6.64
CA ILE A 301 9.11 7.00 7.38
C ILE A 301 10.54 6.86 6.88
N GLY A 302 11.01 5.64 6.73
CA GLY A 302 12.38 5.40 6.30
C GLY A 302 12.58 5.58 4.79
N HIS A 303 11.59 5.24 3.97
CA HIS A 303 11.60 5.49 2.53
C HIS A 303 11.67 6.99 2.21
N ALA A 304 10.88 7.82 2.92
CA ALA A 304 10.88 9.27 2.71
C ALA A 304 12.20 9.95 3.12
N ALA A 305 12.95 9.39 4.09
CA ALA A 305 14.17 10.02 4.58
C ALA A 305 15.23 8.98 5.02
N PRO A 306 15.81 8.19 4.11
CA PRO A 306 16.82 7.19 4.45
C PRO A 306 18.08 7.82 5.07
N SER A 307 18.38 9.07 4.74
CA SER A 307 19.48 9.84 5.34
C SER A 307 19.35 10.06 6.86
N LEU A 308 18.12 10.01 7.41
CA LEU A 308 17.90 10.08 8.86
C LEU A 308 18.23 8.75 9.53
N ILE A 309 17.92 7.64 8.86
CA ILE A 309 18.16 6.30 9.39
C ILE A 309 19.66 6.00 9.44
N VAL A 310 20.39 6.35 8.38
CA VAL A 310 21.85 6.14 8.28
C VAL A 310 22.65 6.89 9.36
N LYS A 311 22.08 7.94 10.00
CA LYS A 311 22.70 8.59 11.17
C LYS A 311 22.81 7.67 12.40
N ALA A 312 22.20 6.48 12.36
CA ALA A 312 22.28 5.45 13.39
C ALA A 312 21.88 5.95 14.80
N SER A 313 20.86 6.82 14.88
CA SER A 313 20.32 7.26 16.17
C SER A 313 19.62 6.10 16.89
N PRO A 314 19.42 6.19 18.23
CA PRO A 314 18.64 5.18 18.95
C PRO A 314 17.23 4.96 18.35
N GLU A 315 16.58 6.04 17.87
CA GLU A 315 15.27 5.98 17.24
C GLU A 315 15.33 5.28 15.88
N ALA A 316 16.42 5.47 15.10
CA ALA A 316 16.62 4.76 13.84
C ALA A 316 16.75 3.24 14.07
N PHE A 317 17.52 2.84 15.09
CA PHE A 317 17.60 1.41 15.45
C PHE A 317 16.29 0.85 16.03
N MET A 318 15.52 1.66 16.77
CA MET A 318 14.18 1.23 17.20
C MET A 318 13.24 1.02 16.01
N LEU A 319 13.32 1.87 14.97
CA LEU A 319 12.54 1.70 13.74
C LEU A 319 12.93 0.41 13.00
N THR A 320 14.23 0.18 12.79
CA THR A 320 14.71 -1.04 12.12
C THR A 320 14.34 -2.30 12.88
N ASP A 321 14.44 -2.30 14.22
CA ASP A 321 14.04 -3.44 15.06
C ASP A 321 12.53 -3.70 15.04
N ALA A 322 11.71 -2.64 15.02
CA ALA A 322 10.27 -2.76 14.86
C ALA A 322 9.90 -3.36 13.49
N LEU A 323 10.53 -2.89 12.41
CA LEU A 323 10.33 -3.44 11.07
C LEU A 323 10.82 -4.89 10.94
N LEU A 324 11.94 -5.25 11.56
CA LEU A 324 12.40 -6.65 11.64
C LEU A 324 11.37 -7.54 12.33
N SER A 325 10.72 -7.04 13.38
CA SER A 325 9.65 -7.76 14.06
C SER A 325 8.42 -7.97 13.17
N CYS A 326 8.10 -7.00 12.29
CA CYS A 326 7.05 -7.13 11.29
C CYS A 326 7.43 -8.15 10.21
N VAL A 327 8.67 -8.13 9.70
CA VAL A 327 9.16 -9.13 8.73
C VAL A 327 9.08 -10.54 9.31
N ALA A 328 9.49 -10.71 10.57
CA ALA A 328 9.52 -12.01 11.22
C ALA A 328 8.13 -12.53 11.66
N PHE A 329 7.10 -11.70 11.62
CA PHE A 329 5.76 -12.06 12.06
C PHE A 329 5.18 -13.22 11.21
N PRO A 330 4.70 -14.31 11.82
CA PRO A 330 4.26 -15.52 11.13
C PRO A 330 2.81 -15.38 10.60
N SER A 331 2.53 -14.40 9.73
CA SER A 331 1.23 -14.28 9.05
C SER A 331 1.02 -15.41 8.03
N GLU A 332 -0.23 -15.72 7.71
CA GLU A 332 -0.57 -16.73 6.71
C GLU A 332 -0.15 -16.32 5.30
N ASP A 333 -0.20 -15.04 4.99
CA ASP A 333 0.27 -14.45 3.75
C ASP A 333 1.59 -13.67 3.95
N TRP A 334 2.13 -13.13 2.86
CA TRP A 334 3.42 -12.41 2.83
C TRP A 334 3.26 -10.89 2.82
N GLU A 335 2.03 -10.37 2.86
CA GLU A 335 1.72 -8.95 2.66
C GLU A 335 2.47 -8.05 3.66
N ILE A 336 2.51 -8.44 4.94
CA ILE A 336 3.20 -7.66 5.99
C ILE A 336 4.70 -7.60 5.72
N ALA A 337 5.34 -8.72 5.39
CA ALA A 337 6.76 -8.75 5.10
C ALA A 337 7.08 -8.00 3.79
N ASP A 338 6.26 -8.18 2.76
CA ASP A 338 6.42 -7.54 1.45
C ASP A 338 6.31 -6.01 1.56
N SER A 339 5.37 -5.49 2.35
CA SER A 339 5.20 -4.05 2.57
C SER A 339 6.41 -3.35 3.19
N THR A 340 7.29 -4.11 3.86
CA THR A 340 8.53 -3.57 4.44
C THR A 340 9.70 -3.54 3.46
N LEU A 341 9.64 -4.28 2.35
CA LEU A 341 10.76 -4.42 1.41
C LEU A 341 11.18 -3.07 0.81
N GLN A 342 10.22 -2.19 0.52
CA GLN A 342 10.51 -0.86 0.00
C GLN A 342 11.42 -0.04 0.94
N PHE A 343 11.19 -0.13 2.24
CA PHE A 343 12.08 0.51 3.23
C PHE A 343 13.50 -0.06 3.15
N TRP A 344 13.61 -1.39 3.16
CA TRP A 344 14.90 -2.07 3.17
C TRP A 344 15.70 -1.79 1.90
N CYS A 345 15.07 -1.89 0.73
CA CYS A 345 15.71 -1.54 -0.54
C CYS A 345 16.14 -0.07 -0.57
N SER A 346 15.28 0.88 -0.17
CA SER A 346 15.66 2.30 -0.13
C SER A 346 16.81 2.61 0.82
N LEU A 347 16.87 1.94 1.97
CA LEU A 347 17.97 2.09 2.93
C LEU A 347 19.28 1.53 2.35
N MET A 348 19.22 0.34 1.73
CA MET A 348 20.37 -0.32 1.12
C MET A 348 20.88 0.48 -0.08
N ASP A 349 20.00 0.95 -0.97
CA ASP A 349 20.34 1.82 -2.10
C ASP A 349 21.03 3.09 -1.64
N TYR A 350 20.53 3.71 -0.56
CA TYR A 350 21.15 4.90 -0.01
C TYR A 350 22.56 4.61 0.51
N ILE A 351 22.75 3.51 1.25
CA ILE A 351 24.07 3.11 1.78
C ILE A 351 25.03 2.77 0.63
N LEU A 352 24.58 1.98 -0.34
CA LEU A 352 25.36 1.58 -1.51
C LEU A 352 25.70 2.78 -2.42
N GLY A 353 24.81 3.79 -2.47
CA GLY A 353 24.98 5.03 -3.22
C GLY A 353 25.90 6.07 -2.57
N ILE A 354 26.40 5.86 -1.33
CA ILE A 354 27.39 6.75 -0.71
C ILE A 354 28.66 6.73 -1.57
N GLY A 355 28.99 7.88 -2.15
CA GLY A 355 29.97 8.03 -3.23
C GLY A 355 31.39 7.60 -2.87
N VAL A 356 32.18 7.35 -3.92
CA VAL A 356 33.56 6.84 -3.82
C VAL A 356 34.50 7.79 -3.01
N ASP A 357 34.22 9.09 -3.03
CA ASP A 357 34.98 10.09 -2.26
C ASP A 357 34.76 9.99 -0.74
N SER A 358 33.76 9.18 -0.32
CA SER A 358 33.35 8.98 1.07
C SER A 358 33.42 7.50 1.49
N GLN A 359 34.35 6.72 0.92
CA GLN A 359 34.45 5.27 1.17
C GLN A 359 34.63 4.90 2.64
N GLU A 360 35.32 5.73 3.42
CA GLU A 360 35.46 5.51 4.88
C GLU A 360 34.09 5.63 5.56
N ASN A 361 33.34 6.68 5.25
CA ASN A 361 31.99 6.87 5.81
C ASN A 361 31.03 5.72 5.43
N ARG A 362 31.16 5.18 4.21
CA ARG A 362 30.34 4.05 3.76
C ARG A 362 30.64 2.78 4.57
N LYS A 363 31.91 2.45 4.77
CA LYS A 363 32.32 1.28 5.56
C LYS A 363 31.87 1.36 7.02
N ASP A 364 31.95 2.55 7.62
CA ASP A 364 31.50 2.78 8.98
C ASP A 364 29.98 2.53 9.10
N VAL A 365 29.21 2.98 8.11
CA VAL A 365 27.77 2.74 8.06
C VAL A 365 27.44 1.25 7.82
N GLU A 366 28.13 0.60 6.88
CA GLU A 366 27.97 -0.84 6.63
C GLU A 366 28.27 -1.65 7.90
N GLU A 367 29.31 -1.30 8.66
CA GLU A 367 29.67 -1.95 9.92
C GLU A 367 28.60 -1.72 11.02
N MET A 368 28.11 -0.47 11.16
CA MET A 368 27.04 -0.15 12.12
C MET A 368 25.75 -0.94 11.85
N PHE A 369 25.38 -1.09 10.59
CA PHE A 369 24.16 -1.79 10.19
C PHE A 369 24.34 -3.30 9.91
N PHE A 370 25.56 -3.83 10.02
CA PHE A 370 25.86 -5.24 9.76
C PHE A 370 24.92 -6.20 10.53
N HIS A 371 24.69 -5.93 11.82
CA HIS A 371 23.79 -6.77 12.63
C HIS A 371 22.34 -6.67 12.18
N VAL A 372 21.91 -5.49 11.75
CA VAL A 372 20.54 -5.26 11.24
C VAL A 372 20.30 -6.06 9.97
N PHE A 373 21.20 -5.94 8.97
CA PHE A 373 21.06 -6.68 7.71
C PHE A 373 21.29 -8.18 7.87
N SER A 374 22.12 -8.57 8.84
CA SER A 374 22.27 -9.98 9.22
C SER A 374 20.98 -10.56 9.81
N ALA A 375 20.29 -9.83 10.67
CA ALA A 375 18.99 -10.23 11.23
C ALA A 375 17.87 -10.18 10.15
N LEU A 376 17.92 -9.20 9.26
CA LEU A 376 17.00 -9.12 8.13
C LEU A 376 17.10 -10.35 7.24
N LEU A 377 18.32 -10.78 6.90
CA LEU A 377 18.53 -11.99 6.10
C LEU A 377 17.89 -13.21 6.76
N ASP A 378 18.06 -13.38 8.08
CA ASP A 378 17.44 -14.50 8.81
C ASP A 378 15.91 -14.45 8.76
N ALA A 379 15.33 -13.27 8.98
CA ALA A 379 13.88 -13.08 8.93
C ALA A 379 13.32 -13.34 7.53
N LEU A 380 13.97 -12.82 6.48
CA LEU A 380 13.56 -13.01 5.10
C LEU A 380 13.69 -14.49 4.65
N LEU A 381 14.76 -15.17 5.04
CA LEU A 381 14.92 -16.60 4.78
C LEU A 381 13.83 -17.42 5.48
N LEU A 382 13.48 -17.07 6.71
CA LEU A 382 12.39 -17.73 7.44
C LEU A 382 11.05 -17.53 6.73
N ARG A 383 10.76 -16.31 6.29
CA ARG A 383 9.51 -15.99 5.59
C ARG A 383 9.43 -16.55 4.17
N SER A 384 10.56 -16.74 3.50
CA SER A 384 10.62 -17.32 2.16
C SER A 384 10.46 -18.85 2.13
N GLN A 385 10.36 -19.51 3.30
CA GLN A 385 10.18 -20.95 3.37
C GLN A 385 8.81 -21.38 2.85
N LEU A 386 8.81 -22.54 2.19
CA LEU A 386 7.59 -23.17 1.70
C LEU A 386 6.77 -23.73 2.87
N GLY A 387 5.47 -23.48 2.90
CA GLY A 387 4.55 -24.03 3.88
C GLY A 387 4.27 -25.53 3.64
N ASP A 388 3.85 -26.24 4.70
CA ASP A 388 3.45 -27.66 4.58
C ASP A 388 2.22 -27.85 3.70
N ALA A 389 1.37 -26.83 3.60
CA ALA A 389 0.17 -26.83 2.76
C ALA A 389 0.45 -26.90 1.25
N THR A 390 1.71 -26.65 0.82
CA THR A 390 2.12 -26.82 -0.60
C THR A 390 2.14 -28.28 -1.05
N PHE A 391 2.03 -29.24 -0.12
CA PHE A 391 2.01 -30.66 -0.43
C PHE A 391 0.60 -31.23 -0.20
N ILE A 392 -0.17 -31.42 -1.28
CA ILE A 392 -1.44 -32.14 -1.23
C ILE A 392 -1.22 -33.58 -1.67
N ASP A 393 -1.89 -34.47 -0.96
CA ASP A 393 -2.08 -35.91 -1.17
C ASP A 393 -1.14 -36.61 -2.18
N GLY A 394 -0.29 -37.48 -1.69
CA GLY A 394 0.61 -38.31 -2.51
C GLY A 394 1.98 -37.71 -2.84
N GLY A 395 2.40 -36.60 -2.21
CA GLY A 395 3.75 -36.05 -2.32
C GLY A 395 4.05 -35.38 -3.67
N ARG A 396 3.02 -34.98 -4.43
CA ARG A 396 3.15 -34.10 -5.59
C ARG A 396 3.12 -32.66 -5.09
N VAL A 397 4.11 -31.87 -5.52
CA VAL A 397 4.07 -30.40 -5.35
C VAL A 397 2.98 -29.91 -6.30
N LEU A 398 1.93 -29.38 -5.71
CA LEU A 398 1.03 -28.50 -6.46
C LEU A 398 1.74 -27.17 -6.70
N GLU A 399 1.21 -26.36 -7.60
CA GLU A 399 1.73 -25.03 -7.89
C GLU A 399 1.93 -24.24 -6.59
N LEU A 400 3.06 -23.51 -6.52
CA LEU A 400 3.32 -22.61 -5.38
C LEU A 400 2.24 -21.56 -5.32
N PRO A 401 1.81 -21.12 -4.12
CA PRO A 401 0.90 -19.98 -4.00
C PRO A 401 1.46 -18.77 -4.75
N ASP A 402 0.62 -18.11 -5.56
CA ASP A 402 1.03 -16.95 -6.37
C ASP A 402 1.62 -15.84 -5.49
N SER A 403 1.09 -15.64 -4.29
CA SER A 403 1.61 -14.68 -3.30
C SER A 403 3.04 -15.00 -2.85
N LEU A 404 3.38 -16.26 -2.64
CA LEU A 404 4.76 -16.65 -2.32
C LEU A 404 5.70 -16.45 -3.51
N VAL A 405 5.24 -16.79 -4.71
CA VAL A 405 6.04 -16.58 -5.94
C VAL A 405 6.32 -15.08 -6.10
N GLN A 406 5.31 -14.24 -5.95
CA GLN A 406 5.46 -12.79 -6.05
C GLN A 406 6.39 -12.25 -4.96
N PHE A 407 6.19 -12.64 -3.70
CA PHE A 407 7.07 -12.26 -2.60
C PHE A 407 8.54 -12.65 -2.87
N ARG A 408 8.80 -13.87 -3.32
CA ARG A 408 10.16 -14.32 -3.68
C ARG A 408 10.74 -13.53 -4.85
N MET A 409 9.94 -13.13 -5.84
CA MET A 409 10.40 -12.26 -6.92
C MET A 409 10.83 -10.89 -6.39
N ASN A 410 10.02 -10.28 -5.52
CA ASN A 410 10.34 -8.99 -4.89
C ASN A 410 11.58 -9.10 -3.97
N LEU A 411 11.80 -10.28 -3.38
CA LEU A 411 12.91 -10.53 -2.46
C LEU A 411 14.28 -10.63 -3.15
N VAL A 412 14.34 -10.95 -4.44
CA VAL A 412 15.61 -11.17 -5.17
C VAL A 412 16.51 -9.94 -5.08
N GLU A 413 15.99 -8.74 -5.33
CA GLU A 413 16.74 -7.49 -5.28
C GLU A 413 17.29 -7.24 -3.88
N ALA A 414 16.43 -7.35 -2.86
CA ALA A 414 16.85 -7.20 -1.46
C ALA A 414 17.95 -8.18 -1.05
N LEU A 415 17.92 -9.44 -1.51
CA LEU A 415 18.97 -10.42 -1.24
C LEU A 415 20.31 -10.05 -1.89
N VAL A 416 20.27 -9.50 -3.12
CA VAL A 416 21.47 -9.03 -3.82
C VAL A 416 22.10 -7.86 -3.05
N ASP A 417 21.31 -6.88 -2.64
CA ASP A 417 21.78 -5.72 -1.88
C ASP A 417 22.33 -6.11 -0.51
N ILE A 418 21.65 -7.00 0.21
CA ILE A 418 22.16 -7.57 1.47
C ILE A 418 23.52 -8.27 1.24
N CYS A 419 23.65 -9.03 0.15
CA CYS A 419 24.91 -9.68 -0.20
C CYS A 419 26.02 -8.66 -0.50
N GLN A 420 25.69 -7.51 -1.11
CA GLN A 420 26.64 -6.44 -1.37
C GLN A 420 27.11 -5.77 -0.08
N ILE A 421 26.20 -5.47 0.85
CA ILE A 421 26.50 -4.80 2.14
C ILE A 421 27.27 -5.73 3.07
N LEU A 422 26.78 -6.97 3.26
CA LEU A 422 27.46 -7.95 4.13
C LEU A 422 28.76 -8.47 3.52
N SER A 423 28.99 -8.26 2.23
CA SER A 423 30.01 -8.93 1.41
C SER A 423 29.72 -10.41 1.17
N PRO A 424 30.13 -11.00 0.02
CA PRO A 424 29.82 -12.39 -0.34
C PRO A 424 30.24 -13.44 0.67
N SER A 425 31.43 -13.31 1.29
CA SER A 425 31.95 -14.33 2.22
C SER A 425 31.14 -14.42 3.53
N PRO A 426 30.87 -13.33 4.26
CA PRO A 426 29.98 -13.36 5.43
C PRO A 426 28.54 -13.78 5.09
N PHE A 427 28.02 -13.36 3.94
CA PHE A 427 26.68 -13.76 3.48
C PHE A 427 26.59 -15.27 3.27
N ILE A 428 27.55 -15.89 2.56
CA ILE A 428 27.62 -17.32 2.34
C ILE A 428 27.79 -18.06 3.69
N GLN A 429 28.72 -17.61 4.52
CA GLN A 429 28.95 -18.19 5.83
C GLN A 429 27.67 -18.21 6.66
N LYS A 430 26.92 -17.12 6.65
CA LYS A 430 25.65 -17.02 7.36
C LYS A 430 24.57 -17.97 6.84
N ILE A 431 24.43 -18.10 5.54
CA ILE A 431 23.48 -19.06 4.93
C ILE A 431 23.80 -20.49 5.35
N PHE A 432 25.08 -20.84 5.48
CA PHE A 432 25.49 -22.20 5.79
C PHE A 432 25.82 -22.46 7.26
N VAL A 433 25.75 -21.42 8.13
CA VAL A 433 25.76 -21.62 9.58
C VAL A 433 24.47 -22.35 10.00
N GLY A 434 24.60 -23.57 10.34
CA GLY A 434 23.52 -24.41 10.86
C GLY A 434 24.00 -25.86 10.88
N GLY A 435 23.86 -26.54 12.02
CA GLY A 435 24.39 -27.88 12.23
C GLY A 435 23.79 -28.99 11.35
N TRP A 436 23.00 -28.62 10.30
CA TRP A 436 22.35 -29.60 9.43
C TRP A 436 23.32 -30.46 8.60
N MET A 437 24.56 -29.96 8.37
CA MET A 437 25.61 -30.76 7.71
C MET A 437 26.12 -31.93 8.59
N THR A 438 25.92 -31.85 9.89
CA THR A 438 26.39 -32.83 10.86
C THR A 438 25.27 -33.63 11.52
N THR A 439 24.01 -33.25 11.28
CA THR A 439 22.84 -33.90 11.88
C THR A 439 22.26 -34.99 10.97
N ALA A 440 21.69 -36.03 11.59
CA ALA A 440 20.99 -37.10 10.86
C ALA A 440 19.68 -36.62 10.19
N HIS A 441 19.15 -35.46 10.60
CA HIS A 441 17.91 -34.88 10.10
C HIS A 441 18.19 -33.55 9.41
N ILE A 442 17.93 -33.49 8.11
CA ILE A 442 18.09 -32.28 7.29
C ILE A 442 16.77 -31.48 7.32
N PRO A 443 16.79 -30.18 7.70
CA PRO A 443 15.62 -29.31 7.65
C PRO A 443 15.37 -28.84 6.21
N TRP A 444 14.76 -29.69 5.39
CA TRP A 444 14.62 -29.46 3.94
C TRP A 444 13.94 -28.13 3.57
N LYS A 445 13.02 -27.63 4.38
CA LYS A 445 12.39 -26.32 4.17
C LYS A 445 13.39 -25.17 4.26
N GLU A 446 14.20 -25.19 5.32
CA GLU A 446 15.24 -24.19 5.55
C GLU A 446 16.33 -24.28 4.48
N VAL A 447 16.75 -25.49 4.13
CA VAL A 447 17.75 -25.74 3.07
C VAL A 447 17.24 -25.20 1.73
N GLU A 448 15.98 -25.42 1.40
CA GLU A 448 15.40 -24.91 0.14
C GLU A 448 15.42 -23.38 0.07
N ALA A 449 15.00 -22.68 1.14
CA ALA A 449 15.03 -21.22 1.19
C ALA A 449 16.47 -20.67 1.09
N LYS A 450 17.43 -21.34 1.71
CA LYS A 450 18.86 -20.99 1.61
C LYS A 450 19.42 -21.19 0.19
N ILE A 451 19.03 -22.29 -0.48
CA ILE A 451 19.39 -22.54 -1.87
C ILE A 451 18.75 -21.51 -2.81
N PHE A 452 17.49 -21.12 -2.56
CA PHE A 452 16.85 -20.03 -3.28
C PHE A 452 17.65 -18.73 -3.16
N ALA A 453 18.01 -18.32 -1.94
CA ALA A 453 18.81 -17.11 -1.71
C ALA A 453 20.19 -17.19 -2.40
N LEU A 454 20.85 -18.34 -2.32
CA LEU A 454 22.12 -18.55 -3.02
C LEU A 454 21.99 -18.38 -4.53
N ASN A 455 20.91 -18.90 -5.10
CA ASN A 455 20.64 -18.74 -6.55
C ASN A 455 20.38 -17.27 -6.91
N ALA A 456 19.64 -16.54 -6.08
CA ALA A 456 19.33 -15.13 -6.29
C ALA A 456 20.59 -14.25 -6.37
N VAL A 457 21.60 -14.52 -5.54
CA VAL A 457 22.84 -13.72 -5.46
C VAL A 457 23.99 -14.24 -6.31
N ALA A 458 23.74 -15.20 -7.21
CA ALA A 458 24.77 -15.88 -7.96
C ALA A 458 25.65 -14.93 -8.79
N GLU A 459 25.06 -13.96 -9.49
CA GLU A 459 25.82 -13.00 -10.29
C GLU A 459 26.72 -12.12 -9.45
N GLU A 460 26.27 -11.70 -8.28
CA GLU A 460 27.03 -10.89 -7.34
C GLU A 460 28.24 -11.66 -6.80
N ILE A 461 28.03 -12.93 -6.40
CA ILE A 461 29.13 -13.79 -5.93
C ILE A 461 30.14 -14.05 -7.05
N LEU A 462 29.66 -14.35 -8.27
CA LEU A 462 30.51 -14.59 -9.44
C LEU A 462 31.39 -13.38 -9.79
N SER A 463 30.88 -12.16 -9.56
CA SER A 463 31.61 -10.92 -9.88
C SER A 463 32.67 -10.56 -8.86
N LYS A 464 32.47 -10.87 -7.57
CA LYS A 464 33.30 -10.39 -6.46
C LYS A 464 34.10 -11.46 -5.72
N ALA A 465 33.68 -12.73 -5.79
CA ALA A 465 34.33 -13.82 -5.08
C ALA A 465 35.05 -14.77 -6.04
N PRO A 466 36.38 -14.73 -6.10
CA PRO A 466 37.15 -15.65 -6.95
C PRO A 466 37.14 -17.09 -6.45
N TYR A 467 36.79 -17.29 -5.19
CA TYR A 467 36.72 -18.60 -4.54
C TYR A 467 35.35 -18.80 -3.88
N PHE A 468 34.72 -19.95 -4.19
CA PHE A 468 33.49 -20.41 -3.58
C PHE A 468 33.69 -21.85 -3.09
N ASP A 469 33.38 -22.10 -1.82
CA ASP A 469 33.44 -23.45 -1.26
C ASP A 469 32.15 -24.23 -1.61
N PHE A 470 32.26 -25.15 -2.56
CA PHE A 470 31.16 -26.02 -3.00
C PHE A 470 30.91 -27.23 -2.08
N SER A 471 31.64 -27.38 -0.97
CA SER A 471 31.57 -28.59 -0.11
C SER A 471 30.15 -28.89 0.37
N PHE A 472 29.37 -27.90 0.72
CA PHE A 472 28.00 -28.07 1.16
C PHE A 472 27.05 -28.45 -0.02
N ILE A 473 27.24 -27.89 -1.22
CA ILE A 473 26.50 -28.29 -2.43
C ILE A 473 26.81 -29.75 -2.76
N LEU A 474 28.08 -30.11 -2.73
CA LEU A 474 28.53 -31.51 -2.97
C LEU A 474 27.95 -32.47 -1.91
N HIS A 475 27.84 -32.02 -0.67
CA HIS A 475 27.21 -32.82 0.40
C HIS A 475 25.72 -33.07 0.11
N LEU A 476 24.96 -32.05 -0.23
CA LEU A 476 23.55 -32.17 -0.63
C LEU A 476 23.37 -33.05 -1.86
N VAL A 477 24.20 -32.83 -2.88
CA VAL A 477 24.22 -33.63 -4.10
C VAL A 477 24.46 -35.12 -3.78
N THR A 478 25.42 -35.41 -2.90
CA THR A 478 25.72 -36.78 -2.48
C THR A 478 24.52 -37.43 -1.79
N ILE A 479 23.86 -36.70 -0.88
CA ILE A 479 22.68 -37.22 -0.18
C ILE A 479 21.53 -37.48 -1.15
N LEU A 480 21.21 -36.50 -2.02
CA LEU A 480 20.10 -36.63 -2.96
C LEU A 480 20.37 -37.72 -4.04
N SER A 481 21.61 -37.82 -4.51
CA SER A 481 22.00 -38.84 -5.49
C SER A 481 22.02 -40.27 -4.90
N SER A 482 22.15 -40.43 -3.57
CA SER A 482 22.07 -41.73 -2.89
C SER A 482 20.64 -42.25 -2.74
N LYS A 483 19.62 -41.42 -2.98
CA LYS A 483 18.22 -41.77 -2.85
C LYS A 483 17.65 -42.34 -4.14
N THR A 484 16.80 -43.36 -4.00
CA THR A 484 16.03 -43.87 -5.14
C THR A 484 14.91 -42.87 -5.52
N PRO A 485 14.40 -42.92 -6.76
CA PRO A 485 13.30 -42.04 -7.17
C PRO A 485 12.06 -42.07 -6.27
N ASP A 486 11.77 -43.24 -5.67
CA ASP A 486 10.64 -43.44 -4.77
C ASP A 486 10.88 -42.86 -3.37
N GLU A 487 12.13 -42.71 -2.97
CA GLU A 487 12.50 -42.07 -1.69
C GLU A 487 12.55 -40.52 -1.80
N LEU A 488 12.70 -39.97 -3.00
CA LEU A 488 12.67 -38.54 -3.27
C LEU A 488 11.22 -38.04 -3.18
N LYS A 489 10.80 -37.58 -1.99
CA LYS A 489 9.43 -37.12 -1.71
C LYS A 489 9.42 -35.69 -1.13
N GLY A 490 8.30 -35.01 -1.30
CA GLY A 490 8.06 -33.74 -0.67
C GLY A 490 9.15 -32.71 -0.99
N PHE A 491 9.68 -32.07 0.05
CA PHE A 491 10.71 -31.01 -0.06
C PHE A 491 12.00 -31.48 -0.73
N MET A 492 12.39 -32.75 -0.63
CA MET A 492 13.58 -33.25 -1.33
C MET A 492 13.51 -33.07 -2.85
N ARG A 493 12.33 -33.20 -3.47
CA ARG A 493 12.15 -32.96 -4.93
C ARG A 493 12.34 -31.50 -5.28
N ILE A 494 11.84 -30.59 -4.44
CA ILE A 494 12.01 -29.15 -4.67
C ILE A 494 13.48 -28.79 -4.52
N VAL A 495 14.11 -29.24 -3.43
CA VAL A 495 15.55 -29.01 -3.19
C VAL A 495 16.39 -29.56 -4.33
N TYR A 496 16.05 -30.73 -4.86
CA TYR A 496 16.75 -31.30 -6.03
C TYR A 496 16.69 -30.37 -7.23
N LYS A 497 15.50 -29.84 -7.54
CA LYS A 497 15.30 -28.87 -8.64
C LYS A 497 16.06 -27.59 -8.40
N SER A 498 15.88 -26.95 -7.21
CA SER A 498 16.56 -25.70 -6.86
C SER A 498 18.07 -25.84 -6.84
N LEU A 499 18.57 -27.01 -6.40
CA LEU A 499 20.00 -27.30 -6.44
C LEU A 499 20.55 -27.43 -7.86
N ALA A 500 19.77 -28.01 -8.79
CA ALA A 500 20.13 -28.03 -10.20
C ALA A 500 20.22 -26.62 -10.79
N ASP A 501 19.29 -25.73 -10.43
CA ASP A 501 19.31 -24.33 -10.84
C ASP A 501 20.57 -23.61 -10.31
N VAL A 502 20.94 -23.82 -9.03
CA VAL A 502 22.18 -23.28 -8.45
C VAL A 502 23.42 -23.79 -9.18
N VAL A 503 23.52 -25.10 -9.45
CA VAL A 503 24.63 -25.66 -10.21
C VAL A 503 24.76 -25.00 -11.57
N GLY A 504 23.63 -24.71 -12.24
CA GLY A 504 23.59 -23.98 -13.50
C GLY A 504 24.02 -22.52 -13.37
N SER A 505 23.65 -21.84 -12.28
CA SER A 505 24.01 -20.44 -12.04
C SER A 505 25.50 -20.27 -11.70
N TYR A 506 26.10 -21.25 -11.02
CA TYR A 506 27.53 -21.25 -10.66
C TYR A 506 28.42 -22.03 -11.65
N SER A 507 27.92 -22.37 -12.84
CA SER A 507 28.64 -23.16 -13.84
C SER A 507 30.05 -22.65 -14.17
N LYS A 508 30.26 -21.32 -14.20
CA LYS A 508 31.57 -20.68 -14.44
C LYS A 508 32.62 -21.03 -13.39
N LEU A 509 32.24 -20.99 -12.10
CA LEU A 509 33.14 -21.35 -11.01
C LEU A 509 33.39 -22.86 -10.93
N ILE A 510 32.32 -23.65 -11.17
CA ILE A 510 32.40 -25.10 -11.17
C ILE A 510 33.30 -25.58 -12.32
N SER A 511 33.22 -24.98 -13.51
CA SER A 511 34.05 -25.34 -14.63
C SER A 511 35.56 -25.03 -14.41
N ALA A 512 35.87 -24.11 -13.51
CA ALA A 512 37.25 -23.82 -13.13
C ALA A 512 37.82 -24.88 -12.14
N SER A 513 36.95 -25.63 -11.41
CA SER A 513 37.33 -26.69 -10.43
C SER A 513 36.93 -28.07 -10.96
N LEU A 514 37.78 -28.70 -11.76
CA LEU A 514 37.50 -30.00 -12.39
C LEU A 514 37.23 -31.14 -11.37
N SER A 515 37.75 -31.07 -10.16
CA SER A 515 37.52 -32.06 -9.10
C SER A 515 36.05 -32.14 -8.69
N ASP A 516 35.40 -30.98 -8.64
CA ASP A 516 34.03 -30.85 -8.13
C ASP A 516 32.98 -31.06 -9.21
N ALA A 517 33.36 -30.94 -10.49
CA ALA A 517 32.45 -31.06 -11.61
C ALA A 517 31.89 -32.47 -11.79
N ARG A 518 32.65 -33.54 -11.49
CA ARG A 518 32.23 -34.92 -11.76
C ARG A 518 30.99 -35.35 -10.94
N PRO A 519 30.91 -35.14 -9.62
CA PRO A 519 29.70 -35.47 -8.83
C PRO A 519 28.49 -34.67 -9.31
N LEU A 520 28.68 -33.39 -9.65
CA LEU A 520 27.62 -32.50 -10.12
C LEU A 520 27.09 -32.93 -11.50
N LEU A 521 27.96 -33.32 -12.41
CA LEU A 521 27.57 -33.87 -13.74
C LEU A 521 26.75 -35.15 -13.58
N HIS A 522 27.15 -36.03 -12.67
CA HIS A 522 26.40 -37.28 -12.40
C HIS A 522 25.02 -36.98 -11.82
N PHE A 523 24.93 -36.05 -10.86
CA PHE A 523 23.68 -35.57 -10.27
C PHE A 523 22.72 -35.02 -11.33
N LEU A 524 23.20 -34.14 -12.21
CA LEU A 524 22.38 -33.55 -13.26
C LEU A 524 21.93 -34.61 -14.29
N ALA A 525 22.84 -35.53 -14.72
CA ALA A 525 22.51 -36.61 -15.63
C ALA A 525 21.43 -37.54 -15.08
N THR A 526 21.50 -37.85 -13.79
CA THR A 526 20.47 -38.63 -13.09
C THR A 526 19.16 -37.88 -13.01
N GLY A 527 19.20 -36.56 -12.77
CA GLY A 527 18.01 -35.71 -12.65
C GLY A 527 17.26 -35.49 -13.97
N ILE A 528 17.93 -35.56 -15.11
CA ILE A 528 17.29 -35.43 -16.45
C ILE A 528 16.18 -36.47 -16.63
N VAL A 529 16.37 -37.69 -16.12
CA VAL A 529 15.39 -38.79 -16.23
C VAL A 529 14.20 -38.62 -15.31
N GLN A 530 14.28 -37.68 -14.34
CA GLN A 530 13.23 -37.41 -13.36
C GLN A 530 12.29 -36.31 -13.86
N SER A 531 11.00 -36.60 -14.02
CA SER A 531 10.01 -35.66 -14.58
C SER A 531 9.88 -34.35 -13.79
N PHE A 532 10.14 -34.36 -12.47
CA PHE A 532 10.01 -33.19 -11.61
C PHE A 532 11.16 -32.19 -11.69
N CYS A 533 12.34 -32.58 -12.23
CA CYS A 533 13.52 -31.70 -12.34
C CYS A 533 14.23 -31.78 -13.70
N SER A 534 13.70 -32.54 -14.66
CA SER A 534 14.31 -32.78 -15.98
C SER A 534 14.73 -31.47 -16.68
N SER A 535 13.86 -30.49 -16.74
CA SER A 535 14.12 -29.19 -17.38
C SER A 535 15.26 -28.43 -16.71
N ALA A 536 15.24 -28.32 -15.36
CA ALA A 536 16.28 -27.65 -14.58
C ALA A 536 17.65 -28.30 -14.78
N CYS A 537 17.70 -29.64 -14.68
CA CYS A 537 18.92 -30.41 -14.86
C CYS A 537 19.48 -30.29 -16.28
N ALA A 538 18.62 -30.32 -17.31
CA ALA A 538 19.05 -30.15 -18.70
C ALA A 538 19.59 -28.72 -18.95
N CYS A 539 18.95 -27.71 -18.40
CA CYS A 539 19.43 -26.32 -18.51
C CYS A 539 20.78 -26.13 -17.79
N ALA A 540 20.92 -26.63 -16.58
CA ALA A 540 22.19 -26.58 -15.85
C ALA A 540 23.31 -27.32 -16.56
N LEU A 541 23.04 -28.52 -17.10
CA LEU A 541 24.02 -29.30 -17.84
C LEU A 541 24.48 -28.55 -19.11
N ARG A 542 23.56 -27.94 -19.85
CA ARG A 542 23.89 -27.11 -21.01
C ARG A 542 24.83 -25.98 -20.61
N LYS A 543 24.54 -25.21 -19.56
CA LYS A 543 25.39 -24.09 -19.08
C LYS A 543 26.79 -24.60 -18.68
N LEU A 544 26.88 -25.71 -17.93
CA LEU A 544 28.16 -26.30 -17.59
C LEU A 544 28.98 -26.71 -18.83
N CYS A 545 28.37 -27.32 -19.83
CA CYS A 545 29.03 -27.69 -21.07
C CYS A 545 29.53 -26.46 -21.84
N GLU A 546 28.73 -25.42 -21.93
CA GLU A 546 29.11 -24.15 -22.60
C GLU A 546 30.31 -23.50 -21.89
N ASP A 547 30.30 -23.43 -20.56
CA ASP A 547 31.36 -22.81 -19.76
C ASP A 547 32.65 -23.67 -19.73
N CYS A 548 32.52 -25.00 -19.67
CA CYS A 548 33.67 -25.91 -19.80
C CYS A 548 34.33 -25.82 -21.17
N ALA A 549 33.56 -25.70 -22.25
CA ALA A 549 34.10 -25.51 -23.60
C ALA A 549 34.87 -24.20 -23.73
N CYS A 550 34.32 -23.11 -23.16
CA CYS A 550 35.00 -21.81 -23.14
C CYS A 550 36.29 -21.82 -22.33
N THR A 551 36.36 -22.55 -21.20
CA THR A 551 37.56 -22.67 -20.36
C THR A 551 38.64 -23.46 -21.06
N ASN A 552 38.30 -24.56 -21.71
CA ASN A 552 39.25 -25.36 -22.51
C ASN A 552 39.79 -24.61 -23.74
N VAL A 553 38.94 -23.82 -24.40
CA VAL A 553 39.36 -22.94 -25.51
C VAL A 553 40.29 -21.85 -25.02
N ARG A 554 39.98 -21.22 -23.87
CA ARG A 554 40.88 -20.23 -23.24
C ARG A 554 42.20 -20.84 -22.80
N ALA A 555 42.18 -21.99 -22.12
CA ALA A 555 43.41 -22.72 -21.74
C ALA A 555 44.24 -23.10 -22.97
N PHE A 556 43.60 -23.47 -24.08
CA PHE A 556 44.26 -23.75 -25.35
C PHE A 556 44.84 -22.49 -26.02
N MET A 557 44.14 -21.35 -25.92
CA MET A 557 44.58 -20.08 -26.53
C MET A 557 45.68 -19.37 -25.71
N PHE A 558 45.65 -19.49 -24.38
CA PHE A 558 46.58 -18.81 -23.48
C PHE A 558 47.58 -19.73 -22.76
N GLY A 559 47.46 -21.04 -22.92
CA GLY A 559 48.25 -22.04 -22.21
C GLY A 559 49.52 -22.50 -22.98
N LYS A 560 50.03 -21.73 -23.95
CA LYS A 560 51.35 -21.92 -24.58
C LYS A 560 52.17 -20.67 -24.39
N SER A 561 52.79 -20.55 -23.26
CA SER A 561 54.09 -19.87 -23.16
C SER A 561 54.91 -20.57 -22.08
#